data_3d809c33e7252eb1b794a1fcfcd2ccad
#
_entry.id   3d809c33e7252eb1b794a1fcfcd2ccad
#
_cell.length_a   1.000
_cell.length_b   1.000
_cell.length_c   1.000
_cell.angle_alpha   90.00
_cell.angle_beta   90.00
_cell.angle_gamma   90.00
#
_symmetry.space_group_name_H-M   'P 1'
#
loop_
_entity.id
_entity.type
_entity.pdbx_description
1 polymer ?
#
loop_
_entity_poly.entity_id
_entity_poly.type
_entity_poly.pdbx_seq_one_letter_code
_entity_poly.pdbx_strand_id
1 'polypeptide(L)'
;MHLRLLICLLFLSALQKSAAQIVNIEEQRITGTNDSTHWYGHLKAAFNLSKVRETALQWNAESKVQYKNKRHLSLLLLNYDLVKAGENDFVNSAFAHLRYNFKLTDPLVWEGFAQVQTNKLLLIRTRMLFGTGLRQRIFLTQNQRSRLYLGASWMWEQNDFTGDNASLPWHRFSSYISSTWRFGKNQSLIGTVYWQPVFGFIKNYRVLADLTLNLPLSRHLNFILDFTFTKETGLPVAAPQETVIWKNGLTWRLN
;
A
#
# COMPACT_ATOMS: atom_id res chain seq x y z
N MET A 1 -30.37 -19.54 17.66
CA MET A 1 -29.09 -19.22 18.32
C MET A 1 -27.95 -19.05 17.32
N HIS A 2 -27.86 -19.86 16.26
CA HIS A 2 -26.78 -19.83 15.26
C HIS A 2 -26.77 -18.58 14.35
N LEU A 3 -27.94 -18.00 14.04
CA LEU A 3 -28.00 -16.80 13.18
C LEU A 3 -27.45 -15.54 13.87
N ARG A 4 -27.61 -15.42 15.20
CA ARG A 4 -27.08 -14.30 15.98
C ARG A 4 -25.55 -14.39 16.14
N LEU A 5 -25.00 -15.62 16.19
CA LEU A 5 -23.55 -15.84 16.22
C LEU A 5 -22.90 -15.49 14.86
N LEU A 6 -23.58 -15.78 13.75
CA LEU A 6 -23.11 -15.44 12.40
C LEU A 6 -23.09 -13.93 12.16
N ILE A 7 -24.09 -13.21 12.68
CA ILE A 7 -24.16 -11.74 12.59
C ILE A 7 -23.08 -11.11 13.46
N CYS A 8 -22.78 -11.63 14.66
CA CYS A 8 -21.66 -11.14 15.48
C CYS A 8 -20.29 -11.41 14.83
N LEU A 9 -20.09 -12.53 14.15
CA LEU A 9 -18.86 -12.82 13.40
C LEU A 9 -18.67 -11.90 12.19
N LEU A 10 -19.75 -11.48 11.53
CA LEU A 10 -19.71 -10.50 10.43
C LEU A 10 -19.40 -9.08 10.92
N PHE A 11 -19.77 -8.72 12.17
CA PHE A 11 -19.44 -7.41 12.75
C PHE A 11 -18.01 -7.33 13.32
N LEU A 12 -17.38 -8.45 13.70
CA LEU A 12 -15.98 -8.44 14.17
C LEU A 12 -14.96 -8.18 13.05
N SER A 13 -15.32 -8.36 11.80
CA SER A 13 -14.43 -8.10 10.65
C SER A 13 -14.26 -6.61 10.29
N ALA A 14 -14.99 -5.71 10.93
CA ALA A 14 -15.01 -4.28 10.63
C ALA A 14 -13.97 -3.44 11.38
N LEU A 15 -13.17 -4.01 12.28
CA LEU A 15 -12.08 -3.31 12.95
C LEU A 15 -10.82 -3.34 12.05
N GLN A 16 -10.87 -2.59 10.96
CA GLN A 16 -9.69 -2.37 10.12
C GLN A 16 -8.76 -1.40 10.86
N LYS A 17 -7.73 -1.94 11.50
CA LYS A 17 -6.61 -1.10 11.94
C LYS A 17 -5.84 -0.69 10.69
N SER A 18 -5.95 0.57 10.29
CA SER A 18 -5.06 1.15 9.29
C SER A 18 -3.65 1.20 9.85
N ALA A 19 -2.78 0.34 9.36
CA ALA A 19 -1.36 0.45 9.60
C ALA A 19 -0.74 1.44 8.63
N ALA A 20 0.36 2.07 9.03
CA ALA A 20 1.14 2.95 8.19
C ALA A 20 1.50 2.27 6.87
N GLN A 21 0.88 2.72 5.83
CA GLN A 21 1.00 2.10 4.53
C GLN A 21 2.21 2.65 3.78
N ILE A 22 3.26 1.84 3.65
CA ILE A 22 4.09 1.92 2.46
C ILE A 22 3.22 1.34 1.35
N VAL A 23 2.91 2.14 0.34
CA VAL A 23 1.96 1.71 -0.69
C VAL A 23 2.60 0.66 -1.59
N ASN A 24 1.97 -0.50 -1.69
CA ASN A 24 2.24 -1.47 -2.75
C ASN A 24 1.82 -0.88 -4.10
N ILE A 25 2.77 -0.25 -4.77
CA ILE A 25 2.52 0.45 -6.03
C ILE A 25 2.25 -0.53 -7.18
N GLU A 26 2.71 -1.77 -7.06
CA GLU A 26 2.52 -2.75 -8.14
C GLU A 26 1.06 -3.19 -8.27
N GLU A 27 0.38 -3.38 -7.16
CA GLU A 27 -1.06 -3.63 -7.14
C GLU A 27 -1.85 -2.43 -7.67
N GLN A 28 -1.36 -1.23 -7.35
CA GLN A 28 -1.99 0.02 -7.74
C GLN A 28 -1.78 0.37 -9.22
N ARG A 29 -0.83 -0.24 -9.91
CA ARG A 29 -0.58 0.04 -11.33
C ARG A 29 -1.56 -0.70 -12.24
N ILE A 30 -2.23 0.05 -13.09
CA ILE A 30 -2.96 -0.53 -14.22
C ILE A 30 -2.01 -0.58 -15.40
N THR A 31 -1.49 -1.76 -15.67
CA THR A 31 -0.62 -2.00 -16.81
C THR A 31 -1.42 -2.67 -17.91
N GLY A 32 -2.06 -1.88 -18.77
CA GLY A 32 -2.61 -2.36 -20.04
C GLY A 32 -1.48 -2.68 -21.03
N THR A 33 -1.72 -3.64 -21.93
CA THR A 33 -0.78 -4.04 -22.98
C THR A 33 -0.59 -2.99 -24.07
N ASN A 34 -1.47 -2.00 -24.17
CA ASN A 34 -1.45 -0.98 -25.21
C ASN A 34 -0.69 0.28 -24.75
N ASP A 35 0.19 0.79 -25.63
CA ASP A 35 0.91 2.06 -25.43
C ASP A 35 0.03 3.31 -25.66
N SER A 36 -1.29 3.14 -25.66
CA SER A 36 -2.24 4.25 -25.79
C SER A 36 -2.24 5.17 -24.59
N THR A 37 -2.56 6.43 -24.83
CA THR A 37 -2.71 7.43 -23.78
C THR A 37 -4.01 7.21 -23.02
N HIS A 38 -3.91 7.02 -21.71
CA HIS A 38 -5.07 6.78 -20.84
C HIS A 38 -4.96 7.54 -19.53
N TRP A 39 -6.06 8.14 -19.14
CA TRP A 39 -6.34 8.53 -17.76
C TRP A 39 -7.12 7.43 -17.07
N TYR A 40 -6.73 7.14 -15.86
CA TYR A 40 -7.47 6.24 -14.98
C TYR A 40 -7.52 6.85 -13.58
N GLY A 41 -8.69 6.82 -12.97
CA GLY A 41 -8.83 7.31 -11.60
C GLY A 41 -9.97 6.60 -10.88
N HIS A 42 -9.85 6.49 -9.56
CA HIS A 42 -10.96 6.13 -8.71
C HIS A 42 -10.89 6.91 -7.39
N LEU A 43 -12.04 7.11 -6.80
CA LEU A 43 -12.23 7.69 -5.49
C LEU A 43 -13.12 6.74 -4.70
N LYS A 44 -12.69 6.36 -3.51
CA LYS A 44 -13.50 5.65 -2.53
C LYS A 44 -13.60 6.51 -1.29
N ALA A 45 -14.78 6.58 -0.70
CA ALA A 45 -15.01 7.21 0.59
C ALA A 45 -15.98 6.34 1.39
N ALA A 46 -15.66 6.07 2.63
CA ALA A 46 -16.49 5.33 3.55
C ALA A 46 -16.59 6.09 4.87
N PHE A 47 -17.79 6.20 5.38
CA PHE A 47 -18.10 6.87 6.63
C PHE A 47 -18.97 5.94 7.46
N ASN A 48 -18.60 5.73 8.71
CA ASN A 48 -19.36 4.96 9.68
C ASN A 48 -19.43 5.75 10.99
N LEU A 49 -20.65 5.92 11.49
CA LEU A 49 -20.94 6.56 12.76
C LEU A 49 -21.80 5.60 13.57
N SER A 50 -21.34 5.23 14.74
CA SER A 50 -22.12 4.41 15.67
C SER A 50 -22.11 5.06 17.07
N LYS A 51 -23.22 4.94 17.78
CA LYS A 51 -23.37 5.43 19.16
C LYS A 51 -24.03 4.36 20.00
N VAL A 52 -23.28 3.84 20.96
CA VAL A 52 -23.82 2.91 21.98
C VAL A 52 -23.70 3.59 23.36
N ARG A 53 -22.55 3.59 23.98
CA ARG A 53 -22.20 4.41 25.15
C ARG A 53 -21.42 5.65 24.73
N GLU A 54 -20.45 5.46 23.88
CA GLU A 54 -19.64 6.50 23.25
C GLU A 54 -19.90 6.56 21.75
N THR A 55 -19.62 7.71 21.18
CA THR A 55 -19.70 7.88 19.72
C THR A 55 -18.43 7.33 19.11
N ALA A 56 -18.54 6.34 18.23
CA ALA A 56 -17.45 5.86 17.39
C ALA A 56 -17.63 6.38 15.97
N LEU A 57 -16.60 7.04 15.48
CA LEU A 57 -16.50 7.60 14.14
C LEU A 57 -15.40 6.90 13.36
N GLN A 58 -15.70 6.43 12.17
CA GLN A 58 -14.73 5.89 11.26
C GLN A 58 -14.89 6.56 9.90
N TRP A 59 -13.81 7.13 9.39
CA TRP A 59 -13.71 7.73 8.06
C TRP A 59 -12.53 7.13 7.32
N ASN A 60 -12.76 6.69 6.10
CA ASN A 60 -11.73 6.23 5.18
C ASN A 60 -11.95 6.91 3.82
N ALA A 61 -10.91 7.51 3.27
CA ALA A 61 -10.92 8.07 1.92
C ALA A 61 -9.66 7.63 1.16
N GLU A 62 -9.85 7.11 -0.04
CA GLU A 62 -8.78 6.66 -0.94
C GLU A 62 -9.00 7.26 -2.32
N SER A 63 -7.97 7.89 -2.87
CA SER A 63 -7.98 8.40 -4.24
C SER A 63 -6.75 7.92 -4.99
N LYS A 64 -6.95 7.58 -6.25
CA LYS A 64 -5.92 7.19 -7.18
C LYS A 64 -6.16 7.85 -8.52
N VAL A 65 -5.10 8.47 -9.05
CA VAL A 65 -5.09 9.02 -10.40
C VAL A 65 -3.84 8.52 -11.11
N GLN A 66 -4.01 7.90 -12.27
CA GLN A 66 -2.93 7.43 -13.11
C GLN A 66 -3.05 8.03 -14.52
N TYR A 67 -1.96 8.57 -15.01
CA TYR A 67 -1.81 8.99 -16.40
C TYR A 67 -0.74 8.15 -17.05
N LYS A 68 -1.05 7.54 -18.20
CA LYS A 68 -0.11 6.77 -19.01
C LYS A 68 -0.07 7.34 -20.42
N ASN A 69 1.11 7.56 -20.94
CA ASN A 69 1.34 7.98 -22.33
C ASN A 69 2.64 7.36 -22.83
N LYS A 70 2.55 6.42 -23.80
CA LYS A 70 3.71 5.77 -24.42
C LYS A 70 4.75 5.29 -23.38
N ARG A 71 5.82 6.06 -23.19
CA ARG A 71 6.92 5.76 -22.26
C ARG A 71 6.73 6.31 -20.86
N HIS A 72 5.71 7.15 -20.63
CA HIS A 72 5.48 7.88 -19.38
C HIS A 72 4.33 7.27 -18.59
N LEU A 73 4.51 7.13 -17.30
CA LEU A 73 3.44 6.77 -16.37
C LEU A 73 3.58 7.63 -15.12
N SER A 74 2.56 8.41 -14.82
CA SER A 74 2.43 9.17 -13.57
C SER A 74 1.33 8.55 -12.73
N LEU A 75 1.55 8.43 -11.42
CA LEU A 75 0.62 7.86 -10.46
C LEU A 75 0.58 8.75 -9.22
N LEU A 76 -0.60 9.24 -8.87
CA LEU A 76 -0.89 9.92 -7.62
C LEU A 76 -1.81 9.04 -6.77
N LEU A 77 -1.42 8.82 -5.51
CA LEU A 77 -2.20 8.11 -4.50
C LEU A 77 -2.41 9.03 -3.31
N LEU A 78 -3.64 9.10 -2.83
CA LEU A 78 -4.03 9.85 -1.65
C LEU A 78 -4.86 8.93 -0.74
N ASN A 79 -4.50 8.84 0.54
CA ASN A 79 -5.26 8.09 1.53
C ASN A 79 -5.42 8.92 2.79
N TYR A 80 -6.59 8.80 3.42
CA TYR A 80 -6.88 9.33 4.73
C TYR A 80 -7.71 8.32 5.53
N ASP A 81 -7.25 8.03 6.74
CA ASP A 81 -7.91 7.11 7.66
C ASP A 81 -8.06 7.75 9.04
N LEU A 82 -9.28 7.78 9.56
CA LEU A 82 -9.62 8.26 10.89
C LEU A 82 -10.49 7.24 11.61
N VAL A 83 -10.10 6.86 12.83
CA VAL A 83 -10.92 6.08 13.75
C VAL A 83 -10.89 6.74 15.11
N LYS A 84 -12.04 7.22 15.57
CA LYS A 84 -12.25 7.85 16.88
C LYS A 84 -13.26 7.06 17.68
N ALA A 85 -13.07 7.00 19.02
CA ALA A 85 -14.12 6.58 19.93
C ALA A 85 -14.08 7.50 21.17
N GLY A 86 -15.19 8.19 21.42
CA GLY A 86 -15.25 9.29 22.40
C GLY A 86 -14.27 10.40 22.01
N GLU A 87 -13.45 10.83 22.96
CA GLU A 87 -12.41 11.84 22.74
C GLU A 87 -11.09 11.27 22.21
N ASN A 88 -10.94 9.95 22.12
CA ASN A 88 -9.70 9.30 21.73
C ASN A 88 -9.64 9.03 20.23
N ASP A 89 -8.57 9.49 19.59
CA ASP A 89 -8.20 9.12 18.22
C ASP A 89 -7.34 7.86 18.25
N PHE A 90 -7.88 6.72 17.82
CA PHE A 90 -7.14 5.46 17.72
C PHE A 90 -6.29 5.37 16.46
N VAL A 91 -6.83 5.89 15.35
CA VAL A 91 -6.15 6.00 14.07
C VAL A 91 -6.39 7.40 13.53
N ASN A 92 -5.32 8.05 13.13
CA ASN A 92 -5.37 9.28 12.36
C ASN A 92 -4.13 9.27 11.47
N SER A 93 -4.34 8.99 10.20
CA SER A 93 -3.25 8.88 9.23
C SER A 93 -3.63 9.49 7.90
N ALA A 94 -2.70 10.20 7.31
CA ALA A 94 -2.82 10.76 5.97
C ALA A 94 -1.57 10.41 5.16
N PHE A 95 -1.76 10.22 3.87
CA PHE A 95 -0.72 9.77 2.97
C PHE A 95 -0.96 10.37 1.57
N ALA A 96 0.08 10.94 0.99
CA ALA A 96 0.11 11.36 -0.40
C ALA A 96 1.40 10.85 -1.05
N HIS A 97 1.29 10.16 -2.18
CA HIS A 97 2.42 9.59 -2.91
C HIS A 97 2.29 9.90 -4.39
N LEU A 98 3.32 10.54 -4.93
CA LEU A 98 3.47 10.79 -6.36
C LEU A 98 4.60 9.91 -6.88
N ARG A 99 4.35 9.20 -7.98
CA ARG A 99 5.37 8.43 -8.69
C ARG A 99 5.34 8.74 -10.17
N TYR A 100 6.51 8.86 -10.74
CA TYR A 100 6.72 9.01 -12.17
C TYR A 100 7.67 7.93 -12.67
N ASN A 101 7.29 7.30 -13.78
CA ASN A 101 8.07 6.25 -14.42
C ASN A 101 8.33 6.63 -15.87
N PHE A 102 9.57 6.48 -16.29
CA PHE A 102 9.98 6.67 -17.67
C PHE A 102 10.60 5.38 -18.21
N LYS A 103 10.01 4.83 -19.26
CA LYS A 103 10.48 3.60 -19.91
C LYS A 103 11.71 3.93 -20.76
N LEU A 104 12.90 3.57 -20.27
CA LEU A 104 14.17 3.74 -20.99
C LEU A 104 14.26 2.75 -22.15
N THR A 105 14.07 1.46 -21.83
CA THR A 105 13.96 0.37 -22.79
C THR A 105 12.75 -0.50 -22.43
N ASP A 106 12.45 -1.54 -23.21
CA ASP A 106 11.31 -2.41 -22.87
C ASP A 106 11.42 -3.06 -21.49
N PRO A 107 12.58 -3.63 -21.05
CA PRO A 107 12.71 -4.19 -19.72
C PRO A 107 13.11 -3.18 -18.63
N LEU A 108 13.65 -1.99 -18.98
CA LEU A 108 14.25 -1.05 -18.02
C LEU A 108 13.44 0.23 -17.93
N VAL A 109 13.09 0.62 -16.70
CA VAL A 109 12.31 1.80 -16.36
C VAL A 109 13.06 2.63 -15.32
N TRP A 110 13.20 3.93 -15.57
CA TRP A 110 13.59 4.90 -14.56
C TRP A 110 12.37 5.29 -13.72
N GLU A 111 12.56 5.39 -12.41
CA GLU A 111 11.50 5.74 -11.46
C GLU A 111 11.93 6.93 -10.60
N GLY A 112 11.03 7.89 -10.43
CA GLY A 112 11.12 8.95 -9.43
C GLY A 112 9.88 8.97 -8.58
N PHE A 113 10.01 9.28 -7.28
CA PHE A 113 8.87 9.34 -6.38
C PHE A 113 9.05 10.36 -5.26
N ALA A 114 7.94 10.89 -4.78
CA ALA A 114 7.85 11.73 -3.60
C ALA A 114 6.66 11.32 -2.76
N GLN A 115 6.77 11.44 -1.43
CA GLN A 115 5.73 11.05 -0.49
C GLN A 115 5.74 11.96 0.71
N VAL A 116 4.56 12.28 1.20
CA VAL A 116 4.34 12.87 2.53
C VAL A 116 3.30 12.05 3.26
N GLN A 117 3.53 11.82 4.56
CA GLN A 117 2.60 11.08 5.39
C GLN A 117 2.61 11.57 6.84
N THR A 118 1.48 11.37 7.51
CA THR A 118 1.32 11.47 8.95
C THR A 118 0.76 10.15 9.47
N ASN A 119 1.10 9.76 10.70
CA ASN A 119 0.52 8.55 11.30
C ASN A 119 0.62 8.61 12.83
N LYS A 120 -0.52 8.79 13.47
CA LYS A 120 -0.58 8.91 14.94
C LYS A 120 -0.19 7.60 15.64
N LEU A 121 -0.57 6.44 15.08
CA LEU A 121 -0.25 5.13 15.66
C LEU A 121 1.26 4.86 15.68
N LEU A 122 1.99 5.35 14.68
CA LEU A 122 3.44 5.20 14.58
C LEU A 122 4.21 6.40 15.18
N LEU A 123 3.50 7.32 15.84
CA LEU A 123 4.04 8.57 16.37
C LEU A 123 4.73 9.44 15.29
N ILE A 124 4.39 9.27 14.03
CA ILE A 124 4.90 10.06 12.91
C ILE A 124 4.02 11.31 12.79
N ARG A 125 4.56 12.48 13.19
CA ARG A 125 3.92 13.76 12.96
C ARG A 125 3.98 14.13 11.49
N THR A 126 5.15 14.01 10.90
CA THR A 126 5.36 14.21 9.47
C THR A 126 6.53 13.35 9.00
N ARG A 127 6.35 12.64 7.89
CA ARG A 127 7.43 11.98 7.15
C ARG A 127 7.38 12.47 5.73
N MET A 128 8.50 12.98 5.26
CA MET A 128 8.71 13.33 3.86
C MET A 128 9.78 12.44 3.28
N LEU A 129 9.56 11.95 2.09
CA LEU A 129 10.58 11.21 1.36
C LEU A 129 10.50 11.51 -0.14
N PHE A 130 11.63 11.46 -0.79
CA PHE A 130 11.72 11.41 -2.24
C PHE A 130 12.87 10.48 -2.65
N GLY A 131 12.76 9.93 -3.83
CA GLY A 131 13.78 9.00 -4.30
C GLY A 131 13.75 8.84 -5.80
N THR A 132 14.83 8.24 -6.30
CA THR A 132 15.02 7.94 -7.72
C THR A 132 15.78 6.64 -7.88
N GLY A 133 15.48 5.90 -8.94
CA GLY A 133 16.10 4.62 -9.16
C GLY A 133 15.72 3.97 -10.48
N LEU A 134 16.04 2.71 -10.58
CA LEU A 134 15.79 1.88 -11.74
C LEU A 134 14.96 0.66 -11.37
N ARG A 135 14.12 0.26 -12.28
CA ARG A 135 13.31 -0.96 -12.23
C ARG A 135 13.57 -1.79 -13.47
N GLN A 136 13.99 -3.03 -13.26
CA GLN A 136 14.28 -3.99 -14.32
C GLN A 136 13.23 -5.10 -14.32
N ARG A 137 12.63 -5.38 -15.49
CA ARG A 137 11.84 -6.57 -15.70
C ARG A 137 12.77 -7.75 -15.90
N ILE A 138 12.69 -8.74 -14.99
CA ILE A 138 13.53 -9.93 -15.02
C ILE A 138 12.85 -11.07 -15.77
N PHE A 139 11.52 -11.13 -15.65
CA PHE A 139 10.75 -12.21 -16.24
C PHE A 139 9.42 -11.68 -16.80
N LEU A 140 9.02 -12.24 -17.94
CA LEU A 140 7.73 -12.02 -18.57
C LEU A 140 7.33 -13.31 -19.30
N THR A 141 6.13 -13.82 -19.03
CA THR A 141 5.57 -14.94 -19.82
C THR A 141 5.26 -14.52 -21.26
N GLN A 142 5.27 -15.46 -22.20
CA GLN A 142 4.96 -15.21 -23.61
C GLN A 142 3.58 -14.54 -23.79
N ASN A 143 2.59 -14.91 -22.99
CA ASN A 143 1.26 -14.30 -22.99
C ASN A 143 1.18 -12.96 -22.22
N GLN A 144 2.33 -12.44 -21.75
CA GLN A 144 2.47 -11.18 -20.98
C GLN A 144 1.62 -11.10 -19.71
N ARG A 145 1.11 -12.23 -19.21
CA ARG A 145 0.21 -12.27 -18.06
C ARG A 145 0.94 -12.33 -16.73
N SER A 146 2.11 -12.99 -16.67
CA SER A 146 2.94 -13.08 -15.46
C SER A 146 4.27 -12.38 -15.65
N ARG A 147 4.74 -11.70 -14.60
CA ARG A 147 5.94 -10.86 -14.67
C ARG A 147 6.61 -10.72 -13.31
N LEU A 148 7.92 -10.54 -13.34
CA LEU A 148 8.77 -10.29 -12.18
C LEU A 148 9.65 -9.07 -12.45
N TYR A 149 9.74 -8.19 -11.46
CA TYR A 149 10.57 -7.00 -11.48
C TYR A 149 11.49 -6.96 -10.26
N LEU A 150 12.67 -6.43 -10.48
CA LEU A 150 13.57 -5.95 -9.43
C LEU A 150 13.69 -4.44 -9.54
N GLY A 151 13.67 -3.76 -8.42
CA GLY A 151 13.90 -2.32 -8.34
C GLY A 151 14.97 -1.98 -7.33
N ALA A 152 15.75 -0.94 -7.63
CA ALA A 152 16.75 -0.38 -6.73
C ALA A 152 16.77 1.14 -6.88
N SER A 153 16.71 1.85 -5.76
CA SER A 153 16.66 3.31 -5.72
C SER A 153 17.40 3.88 -4.51
N TRP A 154 17.89 5.08 -4.68
CA TRP A 154 18.27 5.95 -3.57
C TRP A 154 17.05 6.71 -3.09
N MET A 155 16.92 6.90 -1.77
CA MET A 155 15.83 7.61 -1.13
C MET A 155 16.35 8.51 -0.02
N TRP A 156 15.93 9.77 -0.03
CA TRP A 156 16.06 10.71 1.07
C TRP A 156 14.78 10.67 1.90
N GLU A 157 14.92 10.67 3.23
CA GLU A 157 13.81 10.61 4.17
C GLU A 157 14.04 11.54 5.34
N GLN A 158 13.07 12.40 5.64
CA GLN A 158 12.99 13.24 6.82
C GLN A 158 11.80 12.80 7.67
N ASN A 159 12.05 12.48 8.94
CA ASN A 159 11.03 12.13 9.92
C ASN A 159 10.94 13.21 10.99
N ASP A 160 9.70 13.53 11.39
CA ASP A 160 9.37 14.31 12.56
C ASP A 160 8.42 13.45 13.42
N PHE A 161 8.89 13.02 14.59
CA PHE A 161 8.12 12.16 15.49
C PHE A 161 7.46 12.99 16.60
N THR A 162 6.32 12.50 17.09
CA THR A 162 5.63 13.10 18.23
C THR A 162 6.44 12.85 19.51
N GLY A 163 6.80 13.92 20.22
CA GLY A 163 7.57 13.84 21.47
C GLY A 163 9.09 13.89 21.32
N ASP A 164 9.61 13.84 20.09
CA ASP A 164 11.02 13.98 19.79
C ASP A 164 11.34 15.29 19.07
N ASN A 165 12.58 15.75 19.18
CA ASN A 165 13.11 16.80 18.32
C ASN A 165 13.22 16.28 16.89
N ALA A 166 13.11 17.18 15.90
CA ALA A 166 13.23 16.82 14.50
C ALA A 166 14.50 16.00 14.24
N SER A 167 14.35 14.81 13.67
CA SER A 167 15.48 13.94 13.36
C SER A 167 16.24 14.48 12.15
N LEU A 168 17.55 14.20 12.09
CA LEU A 168 18.35 14.45 10.90
C LEU A 168 17.80 13.62 9.74
N PRO A 169 17.90 14.12 8.50
CA PRO A 169 17.47 13.37 7.34
C PRO A 169 18.33 12.11 7.14
N TRP A 170 17.68 11.04 6.68
CA TRP A 170 18.32 9.77 6.38
C TRP A 170 18.39 9.54 4.87
N HIS A 171 19.50 8.96 4.45
CA HIS A 171 19.64 8.41 3.11
C HIS A 171 19.46 6.90 3.17
N ARG A 172 18.51 6.35 2.41
CA ARG A 172 18.22 4.92 2.37
C ARG A 172 18.50 4.34 0.99
N PHE A 173 18.94 3.10 1.00
CA PHE A 173 18.85 2.24 -0.17
C PHE A 173 17.46 1.60 -0.16
N SER A 174 16.69 1.78 -1.23
CA SER A 174 15.37 1.14 -1.36
C SER A 174 15.41 0.12 -2.48
N SER A 175 15.37 -1.15 -2.14
CA SER A 175 15.28 -2.25 -3.08
C SER A 175 13.93 -2.95 -2.97
N TYR A 176 13.46 -3.54 -4.06
CA TYR A 176 12.25 -4.32 -4.03
C TYR A 176 12.21 -5.41 -5.11
N ILE A 177 11.47 -6.46 -4.79
CA ILE A 177 11.03 -7.49 -5.72
C ILE A 177 9.52 -7.37 -5.84
N SER A 178 9.01 -7.30 -7.06
CA SER A 178 7.58 -7.24 -7.32
C SER A 178 7.19 -8.26 -8.37
N SER A 179 6.18 -9.06 -8.07
CA SER A 179 5.72 -10.14 -8.93
C SER A 179 4.22 -10.09 -9.15
N THR A 180 3.81 -10.42 -10.36
CA THR A 180 2.41 -10.68 -10.72
C THR A 180 2.36 -12.03 -11.40
N TRP A 181 1.65 -12.97 -10.83
CA TRP A 181 1.38 -14.27 -11.40
C TRP A 181 -0.10 -14.40 -11.73
N ARG A 182 -0.41 -14.68 -12.98
CA ARG A 182 -1.77 -14.95 -13.44
C ARG A 182 -1.86 -16.38 -13.93
N PHE A 183 -2.68 -17.16 -13.28
CA PHE A 183 -2.89 -18.58 -13.56
C PHE A 183 -4.39 -18.84 -13.78
N GLY A 184 -4.68 -19.91 -14.52
CA GLY A 184 -6.06 -20.18 -14.91
C GLY A 184 -6.69 -19.06 -15.73
N LYS A 185 -8.01 -18.90 -15.64
CA LYS A 185 -8.75 -17.90 -16.44
C LYS A 185 -8.64 -16.50 -15.86
N ASN A 186 -8.81 -16.33 -14.55
CA ASN A 186 -8.84 -15.02 -13.88
C ASN A 186 -8.20 -15.01 -12.48
N GLN A 187 -7.42 -16.03 -12.15
CA GLN A 187 -6.73 -16.12 -10.86
C GLN A 187 -5.45 -15.30 -10.92
N SER A 188 -5.12 -14.63 -9.83
CA SER A 188 -3.87 -13.88 -9.73
C SER A 188 -3.31 -13.85 -8.32
N LEU A 189 -1.98 -13.88 -8.26
CA LEU A 189 -1.19 -13.63 -7.07
C LEU A 189 -0.26 -12.46 -7.38
N ILE A 190 -0.39 -11.38 -6.60
CA ILE A 190 0.44 -10.18 -6.71
C ILE A 190 1.21 -10.06 -5.40
N GLY A 191 2.53 -9.92 -5.47
CA GLY A 191 3.35 -9.77 -4.30
C GLY A 191 4.46 -8.76 -4.51
N THR A 192 4.77 -8.01 -3.46
CA THR A 192 5.88 -7.06 -3.46
C THR A 192 6.56 -7.08 -2.09
N VAL A 193 7.88 -7.14 -2.09
CA VAL A 193 8.70 -7.03 -0.88
C VAL A 193 9.70 -5.91 -1.08
N TYR A 194 9.71 -4.95 -0.15
CA TYR A 194 10.69 -3.86 -0.06
C TYR A 194 11.65 -4.12 1.09
N TRP A 195 12.90 -3.74 0.89
CA TRP A 195 13.92 -3.65 1.93
C TRP A 195 14.63 -2.30 1.82
N GLN A 196 14.60 -1.52 2.89
CA GLN A 196 15.00 -0.11 2.90
C GLN A 196 15.92 0.23 4.09
N PRO A 197 17.19 -0.24 4.10
CA PRO A 197 18.15 0.12 5.12
C PRO A 197 18.65 1.56 4.96
N VAL A 198 19.09 2.15 6.06
CA VAL A 198 19.83 3.43 6.06
C VAL A 198 21.26 3.17 5.60
N PHE A 199 21.79 4.01 4.71
CA PHE A 199 23.20 3.96 4.33
C PHE A 199 24.11 4.17 5.55
N GLY A 200 25.10 3.30 5.68
CA GLY A 200 26.04 3.33 6.81
C GLY A 200 25.47 2.83 8.15
N PHE A 201 24.16 2.57 8.24
CA PHE A 201 23.52 2.05 9.45
C PHE A 201 22.42 1.03 9.12
N ILE A 202 22.82 -0.12 8.59
CA ILE A 202 21.91 -1.17 8.10
C ILE A 202 20.99 -1.76 9.18
N LYS A 203 21.29 -1.58 10.48
CA LYS A 203 20.41 -1.97 11.59
C LYS A 203 19.14 -1.11 11.64
N ASN A 204 19.17 0.09 11.08
CA ASN A 204 17.98 0.91 10.85
C ASN A 204 17.44 0.58 9.45
N TYR A 205 16.42 -0.23 9.41
CA TYR A 205 15.81 -0.68 8.18
C TYR A 205 14.29 -0.72 8.27
N ARG A 206 13.68 -0.70 7.11
CA ARG A 206 12.25 -0.96 6.92
C ARG A 206 12.10 -2.12 5.95
N VAL A 207 11.27 -3.10 6.32
CA VAL A 207 10.77 -4.17 5.45
C VAL A 207 9.28 -3.98 5.30
N LEU A 208 8.81 -4.07 4.07
CA LEU A 208 7.39 -4.17 3.75
C LEU A 208 7.20 -5.40 2.85
N ALA A 209 6.23 -6.23 3.16
CA ALA A 209 5.79 -7.31 2.30
C ALA A 209 4.27 -7.22 2.12
N ASP A 210 3.81 -7.14 0.88
CA ASP A 210 2.41 -7.16 0.51
C ASP A 210 2.14 -8.36 -0.41
N LEU A 211 1.02 -9.03 -0.18
CA LEU A 211 0.54 -10.14 -0.98
C LEU A 211 -0.96 -10.03 -1.18
N THR A 212 -1.39 -10.00 -2.43
CA THR A 212 -2.81 -10.07 -2.81
C THR A 212 -3.07 -11.32 -3.62
N LEU A 213 -3.97 -12.16 -3.14
CA LEU A 213 -4.46 -13.34 -3.84
C LEU A 213 -5.92 -13.10 -4.26
N ASN A 214 -6.19 -13.29 -5.56
CA ASN A 214 -7.52 -13.19 -6.14
C ASN A 214 -7.89 -14.52 -6.77
N LEU A 215 -8.91 -15.19 -6.23
CA LEU A 215 -9.39 -16.51 -6.65
C LEU A 215 -10.88 -16.46 -7.00
N PRO A 216 -11.24 -16.36 -8.28
CA PRO A 216 -12.60 -16.65 -8.72
C PRO A 216 -12.95 -18.11 -8.45
N LEU A 217 -13.85 -18.34 -7.50
CA LEU A 217 -14.35 -19.67 -7.13
C LEU A 217 -15.46 -20.15 -8.08
N SER A 218 -16.22 -19.19 -8.63
CA SER A 218 -17.24 -19.44 -9.64
C SER A 218 -17.41 -18.24 -10.56
N ARG A 219 -18.39 -18.26 -11.49
CA ARG A 219 -18.73 -17.10 -12.32
C ARG A 219 -19.19 -15.90 -11.49
N HIS A 220 -19.79 -16.18 -10.34
CA HIS A 220 -20.40 -15.16 -9.48
C HIS A 220 -19.63 -14.91 -8.17
N LEU A 221 -18.83 -15.88 -7.71
CA LEU A 221 -18.15 -15.82 -6.41
C LEU A 221 -16.65 -15.66 -6.59
N ASN A 222 -16.08 -14.64 -5.94
CA ASN A 222 -14.66 -14.37 -5.92
C ASN A 222 -14.16 -14.28 -4.47
N PHE A 223 -13.06 -14.98 -4.16
CA PHE A 223 -12.33 -14.87 -2.91
C PHE A 223 -11.11 -13.96 -3.09
N ILE A 224 -10.94 -13.02 -2.16
CA ILE A 224 -9.78 -12.12 -2.12
C ILE A 224 -9.12 -12.29 -0.76
N LEU A 225 -7.79 -12.35 -0.76
CA LEU A 225 -6.96 -12.30 0.42
C LEU A 225 -5.88 -11.26 0.23
N ASP A 226 -5.77 -10.33 1.19
CA ASP A 226 -4.70 -9.35 1.27
C ASP A 226 -3.93 -9.57 2.56
N PHE A 227 -2.61 -9.63 2.44
CA PHE A 227 -1.68 -9.75 3.55
C PHE A 227 -0.62 -8.66 3.44
N THR A 228 -0.46 -7.87 4.51
CA THR A 228 0.58 -6.86 4.62
C THR A 228 1.37 -7.11 5.89
N PHE A 229 2.69 -7.16 5.76
CA PHE A 229 3.65 -7.17 6.86
C PHE A 229 4.55 -5.95 6.75
N THR A 230 4.73 -5.24 7.86
CA THR A 230 5.67 -4.11 7.95
C THR A 230 6.52 -4.26 9.20
N LYS A 231 7.83 -4.10 9.06
CA LYS A 231 8.79 -3.97 10.17
C LYS A 231 9.64 -2.74 9.94
N GLU A 232 9.69 -1.86 10.93
CA GLU A 232 10.47 -0.62 10.88
C GLU A 232 11.22 -0.40 12.19
N THR A 233 12.56 -0.52 12.16
CA THR A 233 13.41 -0.44 13.36
C THR A 233 13.80 0.98 13.73
N GLY A 234 13.45 1.98 12.91
CA GLY A 234 13.78 3.40 13.14
C GLY A 234 12.65 4.23 13.77
N LEU A 235 11.58 3.58 14.23
CA LEU A 235 10.47 4.25 14.92
C LEU A 235 10.81 4.48 16.40
N PRO A 236 10.16 5.46 17.07
CA PRO A 236 10.21 5.61 18.52
C PRO A 236 9.85 4.30 19.24
N VAL A 237 10.47 4.04 20.38
CA VAL A 237 10.27 2.80 21.16
C VAL A 237 8.80 2.57 21.54
N ALA A 238 8.05 3.66 21.78
CA ALA A 238 6.62 3.59 22.10
C ALA A 238 5.72 3.26 20.88
N ALA A 239 6.26 3.33 19.66
CA ALA A 239 5.53 2.97 18.45
C ALA A 239 5.67 1.47 18.13
N PRO A 240 4.66 0.83 17.53
CA PRO A 240 4.75 -0.56 17.09
C PRO A 240 5.81 -0.70 15.99
N GLN A 241 6.85 -1.51 16.25
CA GLN A 241 7.93 -1.76 15.30
C GLN A 241 7.52 -2.75 14.21
N GLU A 242 6.52 -3.57 14.47
CA GLU A 242 6.00 -4.58 13.55
C GLU A 242 4.48 -4.45 13.45
N THR A 243 3.97 -4.64 12.23
CA THR A 243 2.54 -4.64 11.95
C THR A 243 2.22 -5.76 10.96
N VAL A 244 1.17 -6.50 11.27
CA VAL A 244 0.60 -7.52 10.39
C VAL A 244 -0.86 -7.18 10.13
N ILE A 245 -1.24 -7.12 8.86
CA ILE A 245 -2.63 -6.95 8.46
C ILE A 245 -3.00 -8.14 7.57
N TRP A 246 -4.07 -8.80 7.95
CA TRP A 246 -4.66 -9.88 7.19
C TRP A 246 -6.12 -9.52 6.91
N LYS A 247 -6.46 -9.44 5.63
CA LYS A 247 -7.84 -9.20 5.18
C LYS A 247 -8.24 -10.33 4.25
N ASN A 248 -9.43 -10.85 4.41
CA ASN A 248 -10.02 -11.78 3.46
C ASN A 248 -11.48 -11.42 3.23
N GLY A 249 -11.98 -11.77 2.06
CA GLY A 249 -13.34 -11.45 1.71
C GLY A 249 -13.87 -12.31 0.56
N LEU A 250 -15.19 -12.38 0.49
CA LEU A 250 -15.92 -12.98 -0.60
C LEU A 250 -16.73 -11.88 -1.30
N THR A 251 -16.60 -11.80 -2.60
CA THR A 251 -17.41 -10.91 -3.43
C THR A 251 -18.34 -11.75 -4.30
N TRP A 252 -19.65 -11.51 -4.15
CA TRP A 252 -20.67 -12.10 -5.00
C TRP A 252 -21.10 -11.09 -6.06
N ARG A 253 -21.10 -11.49 -7.33
CA ARG A 253 -21.58 -10.67 -8.46
C ARG A 253 -22.85 -11.29 -9.01
N LEU A 254 -23.91 -10.51 -9.07
CA LEU A 254 -25.13 -10.85 -9.81
C LEU A 254 -24.97 -10.28 -11.22
N ASN A 255 -25.08 -11.11 -12.24
CA ASN A 255 -25.09 -10.71 -13.67
C ASN A 255 -26.54 -10.71 -14.13
#